data_7e6766147f1666c29f227c19c2ca7668
#
_entry.id   7e6766147f1666c29f227c19c2ca7668
#
_cell.length_a   1.000
_cell.length_b   1.000
_cell.length_c   1.000
_cell.angle_alpha   90.00
_cell.angle_beta   90.00
_cell.angle_gamma   90.00
#
_symmetry.space_group_name_H-M   'P 1'
#
loop_
_entity.id
_entity.type
_entity.pdbx_description
1 polymer ?
#
loop_
_entity_poly.entity_id
_entity_poly.type
_entity_poly.pdbx_seq_one_letter_code
_entity_poly.pdbx_strand_id
1 'polypeptide(L)'
;DAPKYTYYKSERNRWTTVSEAATLREAVGDERWDVLVVQQSSAYSGIYTSYHPWLERLIERVRFYCPNAGACVAWQMTWAYGSGSDHGAFPKYDNDPQQMYAAVVDVARRVTAIQNLRAGEFNNPPSDFTRDGYHLDFGCGRYTAACTWFQALVAPCLRTDIGGNTFRPHAPAHTPVTDESAAACQQ
;
A
#
# COMPACT_ATOMS: atom_id res chain seq x y z
N ASP A 1 20.45 -1.33 13.44
CA ASP A 1 19.56 -0.30 12.90
C ASP A 1 20.40 0.84 12.35
N ALA A 2 20.81 0.73 11.08
CA ALA A 2 21.63 1.73 10.43
C ALA A 2 20.75 2.86 9.85
N PRO A 3 21.22 4.13 9.85
CA PRO A 3 20.51 5.23 9.22
C PRO A 3 20.49 5.01 7.70
N LYS A 4 19.32 4.72 7.13
CA LYS A 4 19.17 4.36 5.72
C LYS A 4 17.96 4.97 5.05
N TYR A 5 17.02 5.50 5.81
CA TYR A 5 15.70 5.86 5.30
C TYR A 5 15.54 7.37 5.25
N THR A 6 14.98 7.87 4.17
CA THR A 6 14.46 9.22 4.17
C THR A 6 13.12 9.21 4.89
N TYR A 7 13.01 10.00 5.94
CA TYR A 7 11.79 10.10 6.74
C TYR A 7 11.04 11.38 6.39
N TYR A 8 9.81 11.19 5.95
CA TYR A 8 8.89 12.27 5.62
C TYR A 8 7.70 12.29 6.57
N LYS A 9 7.21 13.48 6.90
CA LYS A 9 5.90 13.68 7.50
C LYS A 9 4.98 14.44 6.57
N SER A 10 3.69 14.10 6.61
CA SER A 10 2.65 14.86 5.95
C SER A 10 1.71 15.46 6.99
N GLU A 11 1.66 16.78 7.05
CA GLU A 11 0.71 17.51 7.88
C GLU A 11 -0.09 18.47 6.99
N ARG A 12 -1.40 18.43 7.09
CA ARG A 12 -2.31 19.29 6.30
C ARG A 12 -1.97 19.31 4.80
N ASN A 13 -1.72 18.13 4.23
CA ASN A 13 -1.32 17.94 2.82
C ASN A 13 0.03 18.56 2.42
N ARG A 14 0.89 18.86 3.40
CA ARG A 14 2.28 19.29 3.13
C ARG A 14 3.24 18.21 3.57
N TRP A 15 4.12 17.81 2.66
CA TRP A 15 5.20 16.88 2.95
C TRP A 15 6.45 17.64 3.37
N THR A 16 7.03 17.24 4.49
CA THR A 16 8.31 17.76 4.97
C THR A 16 9.28 16.61 5.20
N THR A 17 10.53 16.78 4.79
CA THR A 17 11.59 15.85 5.13
C THR A 17 12.00 16.08 6.57
N VAL A 18 11.84 15.07 7.41
CA VAL A 18 12.27 15.10 8.81
C VAL A 18 13.74 14.72 8.92
N SER A 19 14.17 13.71 8.16
CA SER A 19 15.54 13.22 8.12
C SER A 19 15.85 12.56 6.78
N GLU A 20 17.03 12.82 6.24
CA GLU A 20 17.54 12.12 5.03
C GLU A 20 18.18 10.78 5.37
N ALA A 21 18.46 10.52 6.63
CA ALA A 21 19.18 9.33 7.08
C ALA A 21 18.62 8.80 8.41
N ALA A 22 17.30 8.62 8.48
CA ALA A 22 16.64 8.07 9.66
C ALA A 22 16.90 6.57 9.82
N THR A 23 16.94 6.14 11.08
CA THR A 23 16.81 4.73 11.44
C THR A 23 15.33 4.34 11.52
N LEU A 24 15.06 3.04 11.45
CA LEU A 24 13.70 2.52 11.70
C LEU A 24 13.21 2.89 13.11
N ARG A 25 14.11 2.85 14.10
CA ARG A 25 13.81 3.22 15.49
C ARG A 25 13.35 4.68 15.58
N GLU A 26 14.05 5.61 14.95
CA GLU A 26 13.70 7.03 14.96
C GLU A 26 12.35 7.26 14.30
N ALA A 27 12.12 6.73 13.10
CA ALA A 27 10.87 6.94 12.39
C ALA A 27 9.66 6.31 13.10
N VAL A 28 9.79 5.08 13.59
CA VAL A 28 8.70 4.37 14.28
C VAL A 28 8.49 4.89 15.69
N GLY A 29 9.55 5.34 16.37
CA GLY A 29 9.49 5.83 17.73
C GLY A 29 9.09 7.31 17.87
N ASP A 30 8.96 8.02 16.77
CA ASP A 30 8.77 9.47 16.78
C ASP A 30 7.37 9.90 17.28
N GLU A 31 6.34 9.12 16.97
CA GLU A 31 4.98 9.43 17.37
C GLU A 31 4.24 8.20 17.93
N ARG A 32 3.12 8.46 18.58
CA ARG A 32 2.21 7.42 19.06
C ARG A 32 1.27 6.98 17.92
N TRP A 33 1.80 6.24 16.96
CA TRP A 33 1.06 5.78 15.79
C TRP A 33 -0.12 4.88 16.18
N ASP A 34 -1.26 5.05 15.53
CA ASP A 34 -2.41 4.15 15.65
C ASP A 34 -2.31 2.98 14.67
N VAL A 35 -1.74 3.24 13.50
CA VAL A 35 -1.55 2.24 12.44
C VAL A 35 -0.15 2.37 11.85
N LEU A 36 0.53 1.25 11.73
CA LEU A 36 1.80 1.11 11.05
C LEU A 36 1.61 0.22 9.82
N VAL A 37 1.92 0.72 8.65
CA VAL A 37 1.74 -0.01 7.40
C VAL A 37 3.09 -0.45 6.87
N VAL A 38 3.20 -1.72 6.52
CA VAL A 38 4.39 -2.30 5.89
C VAL A 38 4.04 -2.90 4.53
N GLN A 39 4.96 -2.84 3.58
CA GLN A 39 4.81 -3.42 2.25
C GLN A 39 6.13 -3.99 1.72
N GLN A 40 6.04 -4.85 0.72
CA GLN A 40 7.20 -5.28 -0.07
C GLN A 40 7.37 -4.37 -1.29
N SER A 41 8.57 -4.32 -1.83
CA SER A 41 8.80 -3.77 -3.18
C SER A 41 7.95 -4.52 -4.21
N SER A 42 7.32 -3.80 -5.14
CA SER A 42 6.46 -4.39 -6.17
C SER A 42 7.16 -5.50 -6.97
N ALA A 43 8.46 -5.33 -7.23
CA ALA A 43 9.30 -6.32 -7.93
C ALA A 43 9.36 -7.71 -7.28
N TYR A 44 9.09 -7.80 -5.98
CA TYR A 44 9.19 -9.03 -5.18
C TYR A 44 7.89 -9.39 -4.47
N SER A 45 6.84 -8.61 -4.63
CA SER A 45 5.61 -8.75 -3.86
C SER A 45 4.87 -10.08 -4.09
N GLY A 46 5.01 -10.69 -5.26
CA GLY A 46 4.49 -12.04 -5.55
C GLY A 46 5.49 -13.18 -5.28
N ILE A 47 6.65 -12.92 -4.67
CA ILE A 47 7.68 -13.92 -4.42
C ILE A 47 7.79 -14.21 -2.92
N TYR A 48 7.06 -15.22 -2.45
CA TYR A 48 6.94 -15.52 -1.02
C TYR A 48 8.29 -15.69 -0.30
N THR A 49 9.25 -16.32 -0.92
CA THR A 49 10.59 -16.55 -0.33
C THR A 49 11.37 -15.26 -0.07
N SER A 50 11.02 -14.16 -0.75
CA SER A 50 11.68 -12.87 -0.56
C SER A 50 11.36 -12.20 0.77
N TYR A 51 10.33 -12.68 1.46
CA TYR A 51 9.88 -12.12 2.73
C TYR A 51 10.66 -12.63 3.93
N HIS A 52 11.15 -13.86 3.84
CA HIS A 52 11.81 -14.54 4.95
C HIS A 52 13.33 -14.38 4.95
N PRO A 53 13.94 -14.16 6.11
CA PRO A 53 13.37 -13.99 7.47
C PRO A 53 13.12 -12.51 7.80
N TRP A 54 13.05 -11.64 6.80
CA TRP A 54 13.13 -10.18 6.99
C TRP A 54 11.83 -9.59 7.50
N LEU A 55 10.69 -10.10 7.04
CA LEU A 55 9.38 -9.57 7.43
C LEU A 55 9.12 -9.77 8.91
N GLU A 56 9.39 -10.97 9.43
CA GLU A 56 9.22 -11.29 10.84
C GLU A 56 10.06 -10.34 11.71
N ARG A 57 11.31 -10.17 11.35
CA ARG A 57 12.24 -9.26 12.04
C ARG A 57 11.78 -7.81 11.95
N LEU A 58 11.26 -7.37 10.81
CA LEU A 58 10.73 -6.03 10.64
C LEU A 58 9.53 -5.81 11.56
N ILE A 59 8.56 -6.72 11.58
CA ILE A 59 7.36 -6.62 12.42
C ILE A 59 7.72 -6.60 13.91
N GLU A 60 8.63 -7.47 14.35
CA GLU A 60 9.14 -7.46 15.71
C GLU A 60 9.75 -6.10 16.08
N ARG A 61 10.58 -5.52 15.21
CA ARG A 61 11.21 -4.22 15.46
C ARG A 61 10.21 -3.07 15.44
N VAL A 62 9.26 -3.09 14.51
CA VAL A 62 8.19 -2.09 14.43
C VAL A 62 7.37 -2.11 15.73
N ARG A 63 6.94 -3.28 16.19
CA ARG A 63 6.20 -3.41 17.46
C ARG A 63 7.03 -3.01 18.67
N PHE A 64 8.31 -3.32 18.67
CA PHE A 64 9.21 -2.98 19.77
C PHE A 64 9.50 -1.48 19.89
N TYR A 65 9.63 -0.78 18.75
CA TYR A 65 9.94 0.65 18.73
C TYR A 65 8.72 1.54 18.84
N CYS A 66 7.54 1.05 18.50
CA CYS A 66 6.31 1.85 18.53
C CYS A 66 5.91 2.16 19.97
N PRO A 67 5.75 3.46 20.34
CA PRO A 67 5.33 3.84 21.71
C PRO A 67 3.90 3.41 22.06
N ASN A 68 3.07 3.13 21.05
CA ASN A 68 1.71 2.67 21.23
C ASN A 68 1.62 1.15 21.11
N ALA A 69 1.58 0.44 22.24
CA ALA A 69 1.43 -1.02 22.27
C ALA A 69 0.12 -1.54 21.62
N GLY A 70 -0.88 -0.66 21.47
CA GLY A 70 -2.15 -0.97 20.80
C GLY A 70 -2.15 -0.65 19.30
N ALA A 71 -1.03 -0.20 18.72
CA ALA A 71 -0.95 0.11 17.31
C ALA A 71 -1.27 -1.11 16.43
N CYS A 72 -2.10 -0.90 15.42
CA CYS A 72 -2.36 -1.91 14.40
C CYS A 72 -1.18 -1.96 13.43
N VAL A 73 -0.62 -3.14 13.20
CA VAL A 73 0.30 -3.35 12.07
C VAL A 73 -0.50 -3.91 10.91
N ALA A 74 -0.48 -3.20 9.78
CA ALA A 74 -1.21 -3.55 8.58
C ALA A 74 -0.25 -3.85 7.43
N TRP A 75 -0.70 -4.69 6.52
CA TRP A 75 0.01 -5.04 5.30
C TRP A 75 -0.59 -4.31 4.10
N GLN A 76 0.23 -3.60 3.34
CA GLN A 76 -0.18 -3.08 2.05
C GLN A 76 0.17 -4.08 0.95
N MET A 77 -0.85 -4.67 0.33
CA MET A 77 -0.70 -5.41 -0.89
C MET A 77 -0.40 -4.42 -2.03
N THR A 78 0.65 -4.69 -2.80
CA THR A 78 0.94 -3.93 -4.03
C THR A 78 0.01 -4.39 -5.16
N TRP A 79 0.07 -3.72 -6.28
CA TRP A 79 -0.70 -4.03 -7.49
C TRP A 79 0.18 -4.68 -8.56
N ALA A 80 -0.44 -5.34 -9.52
CA ALA A 80 0.24 -5.86 -10.69
C ALA A 80 0.65 -4.73 -11.65
N TYR A 81 1.69 -4.97 -12.43
CA TYR A 81 2.07 -4.06 -13.50
C TYR A 81 1.05 -4.12 -14.64
N GLY A 82 0.91 -3.02 -15.38
CA GLY A 82 0.05 -2.94 -16.55
C GLY A 82 0.57 -3.79 -17.71
N SER A 83 -0.33 -4.11 -18.62
CA SER A 83 0.04 -4.80 -19.88
C SER A 83 1.05 -3.98 -20.66
N GLY A 84 2.13 -4.62 -21.11
CA GLY A 84 3.21 -3.94 -21.83
C GLY A 84 4.14 -3.09 -20.97
N SER A 85 4.10 -3.23 -19.65
CA SER A 85 5.04 -2.57 -18.73
C SER A 85 6.49 -2.92 -19.09
N ASP A 86 7.35 -1.92 -19.11
CA ASP A 86 8.80 -2.05 -19.33
C ASP A 86 9.59 -2.23 -18.03
N HIS A 87 8.91 -2.39 -16.90
CA HIS A 87 9.56 -2.55 -15.63
C HIS A 87 10.44 -3.80 -15.59
N GLY A 88 11.74 -3.64 -15.29
CA GLY A 88 12.75 -4.71 -15.35
C GLY A 88 12.49 -5.94 -14.49
N ALA A 89 11.54 -5.90 -13.56
CA ALA A 89 11.11 -7.06 -12.77
C ALA A 89 9.89 -7.80 -13.36
N PHE A 90 9.24 -7.27 -14.39
CA PHE A 90 8.04 -7.87 -14.95
C PHE A 90 8.28 -9.27 -15.55
N PRO A 91 9.45 -9.56 -16.14
CA PRO A 91 9.76 -10.92 -16.58
C PRO A 91 9.74 -11.99 -15.48
N LYS A 92 9.83 -11.62 -14.18
CA LYS A 92 9.65 -12.57 -13.07
C LYS A 92 8.23 -13.15 -12.99
N TYR A 93 7.29 -12.53 -13.68
CA TYR A 93 5.88 -12.88 -13.77
C TYR A 93 5.46 -13.13 -15.22
N ASP A 94 6.42 -13.58 -16.06
CA ASP A 94 6.23 -13.88 -17.49
C ASP A 94 5.67 -12.71 -18.31
N ASN A 95 5.89 -11.47 -17.85
CA ASN A 95 5.30 -10.25 -18.42
C ASN A 95 3.76 -10.30 -18.51
N ASP A 96 3.14 -11.05 -17.61
CA ASP A 96 1.69 -11.23 -17.56
C ASP A 96 1.11 -10.56 -16.30
N PRO A 97 0.26 -9.51 -16.45
CA PRO A 97 -0.38 -8.84 -15.33
C PRO A 97 -1.23 -9.78 -14.46
N GLN A 98 -1.89 -10.77 -15.07
CA GLN A 98 -2.77 -11.69 -14.35
C GLN A 98 -1.95 -12.65 -13.49
N GLN A 99 -0.85 -13.18 -14.03
CA GLN A 99 0.07 -14.01 -13.26
C GLN A 99 0.68 -13.22 -12.10
N MET A 100 1.13 -11.98 -12.35
CA MET A 100 1.65 -11.12 -11.30
C MET A 100 0.59 -10.86 -10.23
N TYR A 101 -0.63 -10.52 -10.61
CA TYR A 101 -1.72 -10.28 -9.68
C TYR A 101 -2.02 -11.52 -8.82
N ALA A 102 -2.17 -12.70 -9.44
CA ALA A 102 -2.42 -13.94 -8.73
C ALA A 102 -1.32 -14.26 -7.71
N ALA A 103 -0.04 -14.07 -8.10
CA ALA A 103 1.09 -14.28 -7.23
C ALA A 103 1.11 -13.29 -6.05
N VAL A 104 0.83 -12.02 -6.30
CA VAL A 104 0.77 -10.97 -5.26
C VAL A 104 -0.35 -11.26 -4.25
N VAL A 105 -1.54 -11.65 -4.71
CA VAL A 105 -2.68 -12.01 -3.86
C VAL A 105 -2.38 -13.24 -3.01
N ASP A 106 -1.82 -14.31 -3.61
CA ASP A 106 -1.45 -15.52 -2.86
C ASP A 106 -0.48 -15.19 -1.73
N VAL A 107 0.58 -14.46 -2.05
CA VAL A 107 1.60 -14.07 -1.06
C VAL A 107 1.02 -13.15 0.01
N ALA A 108 0.20 -12.16 -0.36
CA ALA A 108 -0.42 -11.27 0.61
C ALA A 108 -1.30 -12.04 1.61
N ARG A 109 -2.12 -12.98 1.15
CA ARG A 109 -2.94 -13.84 2.01
C ARG A 109 -2.11 -14.68 2.97
N ARG A 110 -1.03 -15.29 2.49
CA ARG A 110 -0.12 -16.09 3.32
C ARG A 110 0.58 -15.26 4.38
N VAL A 111 1.12 -14.11 4.00
CA VAL A 111 1.83 -13.17 4.90
C VAL A 111 0.89 -12.65 5.97
N THR A 112 -0.30 -12.23 5.63
CA THR A 112 -1.26 -11.67 6.59
C THR A 112 -1.79 -12.72 7.55
N ALA A 113 -2.05 -13.93 7.09
CA ALA A 113 -2.48 -15.04 7.93
C ALA A 113 -1.40 -15.43 8.95
N ILE A 114 -0.13 -15.57 8.53
CA ILE A 114 0.97 -15.98 9.41
C ILE A 114 1.29 -14.89 10.44
N GLN A 115 1.28 -13.62 10.04
CA GLN A 115 1.67 -12.50 10.89
C GLN A 115 0.50 -11.86 11.64
N ASN A 116 -0.72 -12.37 11.45
CA ASN A 116 -1.96 -11.80 12.00
C ASN A 116 -2.07 -10.29 11.71
N LEU A 117 -1.87 -9.92 10.45
CA LEU A 117 -1.93 -8.55 9.96
C LEU A 117 -3.28 -8.27 9.31
N ARG A 118 -3.75 -7.04 9.41
CA ARG A 118 -4.87 -6.57 8.59
C ARG A 118 -4.36 -6.33 7.16
N ALA A 119 -5.05 -6.87 6.17
CA ALA A 119 -4.80 -6.59 4.76
C ALA A 119 -5.97 -5.82 4.16
N GLY A 120 -5.65 -4.79 3.39
CA GLY A 120 -6.55 -4.32 2.37
C GLY A 120 -6.28 -5.14 1.10
N GLU A 121 -7.21 -5.98 0.68
CA GLU A 121 -7.12 -6.61 -0.64
C GLU A 121 -7.46 -5.55 -1.69
N PHE A 122 -6.48 -5.20 -2.48
CA PHE A 122 -6.66 -4.31 -3.61
C PHE A 122 -7.11 -5.19 -4.80
N ASN A 123 -8.39 -5.18 -5.09
CA ASN A 123 -8.90 -5.81 -6.30
C ASN A 123 -8.46 -4.98 -7.50
N ASN A 124 -7.27 -5.28 -8.02
CA ASN A 124 -6.77 -4.63 -9.20
C ASN A 124 -7.29 -5.38 -10.44
N PRO A 125 -8.24 -4.83 -11.18
CA PRO A 125 -8.47 -5.31 -12.53
C PRO A 125 -7.19 -5.07 -13.34
N PRO A 126 -6.79 -6.01 -14.20
CA PRO A 126 -5.46 -6.07 -14.83
C PRO A 126 -5.20 -5.02 -15.91
N SER A 127 -5.85 -3.87 -15.90
CA SER A 127 -5.61 -2.82 -16.86
C SER A 127 -5.77 -1.44 -16.23
N ASP A 128 -4.96 -0.55 -16.65
CA ASP A 128 -5.18 0.88 -16.80
C ASP A 128 -5.22 1.80 -15.57
N PHE A 129 -5.05 1.30 -14.35
CA PHE A 129 -4.87 2.17 -13.18
C PHE A 129 -3.40 2.60 -12.97
N THR A 130 -2.56 2.35 -13.94
CA THR A 130 -1.17 2.79 -13.90
C THR A 130 -0.91 3.91 -14.91
N ARG A 131 -0.03 4.87 -14.55
CA ARG A 131 0.36 5.98 -15.44
C ARG A 131 1.55 5.67 -16.36
N ASP A 132 2.34 4.68 -15.97
CA ASP A 132 3.61 4.31 -16.63
C ASP A 132 3.83 2.78 -16.69
N GLY A 133 2.75 2.02 -16.52
CA GLY A 133 2.79 0.56 -16.52
C GLY A 133 3.07 -0.06 -15.14
N TYR A 134 3.43 0.71 -14.10
CA TYR A 134 3.70 0.16 -12.75
C TYR A 134 3.39 1.09 -11.59
N HIS A 135 3.30 2.40 -11.76
CA HIS A 135 2.83 3.30 -10.72
C HIS A 135 1.34 3.64 -10.92
N LEU A 136 0.57 3.67 -9.84
CA LEU A 136 -0.82 4.10 -9.92
C LEU A 136 -0.95 5.50 -10.52
N ASP A 137 -1.95 5.68 -11.38
CA ASP A 137 -2.30 6.99 -11.90
C ASP A 137 -2.79 7.92 -10.77
N PHE A 138 -2.82 9.21 -11.05
CA PHE A 138 -3.16 10.23 -10.05
C PHE A 138 -4.67 10.33 -9.77
N GLY A 139 -5.50 9.73 -10.61
CA GLY A 139 -6.95 9.71 -10.49
C GLY A 139 -7.46 8.40 -9.88
N CYS A 140 -8.07 7.56 -10.71
CA CYS A 140 -8.75 6.34 -10.26
C CYS A 140 -7.83 5.36 -9.55
N GLY A 141 -6.58 5.19 -9.99
CA GLY A 141 -5.65 4.28 -9.33
C GLY A 141 -5.40 4.65 -7.87
N ARG A 142 -5.05 5.90 -7.60
CA ARG A 142 -4.85 6.38 -6.23
C ARG A 142 -6.14 6.46 -5.44
N TYR A 143 -7.25 6.81 -6.09
CA TYR A 143 -8.54 6.88 -5.43
C TYR A 143 -9.02 5.50 -4.97
N THR A 144 -8.92 4.48 -5.82
CA THR A 144 -9.24 3.10 -5.45
C THR A 144 -8.39 2.61 -4.26
N ALA A 145 -7.07 2.89 -4.30
CA ALA A 145 -6.21 2.56 -3.17
C ALA A 145 -6.64 3.26 -1.88
N ALA A 146 -7.04 4.54 -1.94
CA ALA A 146 -7.54 5.27 -0.79
C ALA A 146 -8.88 4.70 -0.28
N CYS A 147 -9.81 4.33 -1.16
CA CYS A 147 -11.06 3.68 -0.81
C CYS A 147 -10.81 2.34 -0.10
N THR A 148 -9.88 1.54 -0.60
CA THR A 148 -9.49 0.26 0.00
C THR A 148 -8.94 0.46 1.42
N TRP A 149 -8.06 1.45 1.62
CA TRP A 149 -7.54 1.78 2.94
C TRP A 149 -8.62 2.28 3.89
N PHE A 150 -9.50 3.16 3.42
CA PHE A 150 -10.62 3.62 4.21
C PHE A 150 -11.49 2.44 4.66
N GLN A 151 -11.86 1.56 3.72
CA GLN A 151 -12.71 0.40 4.00
C GLN A 151 -12.05 -0.58 4.98
N ALA A 152 -10.73 -0.80 4.87
CA ALA A 152 -10.02 -1.77 5.70
C ALA A 152 -9.73 -1.25 7.12
N LEU A 153 -9.43 0.04 7.29
CA LEU A 153 -8.91 0.58 8.55
C LEU A 153 -9.89 1.53 9.25
N VAL A 154 -10.63 2.34 8.51
CA VAL A 154 -11.43 3.44 9.07
C VAL A 154 -12.91 3.05 9.18
N ALA A 155 -13.48 2.51 8.12
CA ALA A 155 -14.88 2.16 8.04
C ALA A 155 -15.37 1.25 9.20
N PRO A 156 -14.63 0.21 9.60
CA PRO A 156 -15.03 -0.63 10.73
C PRO A 156 -15.08 0.13 12.06
N CYS A 157 -14.18 1.10 12.26
CA CYS A 157 -14.15 1.91 13.47
C CYS A 157 -15.33 2.89 13.53
N LEU A 158 -15.74 3.41 12.38
CA LEU A 158 -16.84 4.36 12.25
C LEU A 158 -18.21 3.67 12.02
N ARG A 159 -18.22 2.34 11.85
CA ARG A 159 -19.42 1.55 11.51
C ARG A 159 -20.11 2.05 10.24
N THR A 160 -19.33 2.31 9.22
CA THR A 160 -19.78 2.82 7.92
C THR A 160 -19.10 2.03 6.80
N ASP A 161 -19.33 2.43 5.57
CA ASP A 161 -18.65 1.93 4.37
C ASP A 161 -18.32 3.09 3.43
N ILE A 162 -17.65 2.80 2.33
CA ILE A 162 -17.25 3.80 1.34
C ILE A 162 -18.36 4.13 0.35
N GLY A 163 -19.43 3.32 0.30
CA GLY A 163 -20.50 3.46 -0.67
C GLY A 163 -21.18 4.83 -0.58
N GLY A 164 -21.40 5.47 -1.73
CA GLY A 164 -22.00 6.79 -1.81
C GLY A 164 -21.12 7.96 -1.36
N ASN A 165 -19.83 7.74 -1.12
CA ASN A 165 -18.90 8.82 -0.79
C ASN A 165 -18.79 9.82 -1.96
N THR A 166 -19.04 11.09 -1.65
CA THR A 166 -19.02 12.19 -2.63
C THR A 166 -17.69 12.92 -2.73
N PHE A 167 -16.70 12.58 -1.91
CA PHE A 167 -15.37 13.16 -2.01
C PHE A 167 -14.73 12.82 -3.37
N ARG A 168 -14.18 13.83 -4.02
CA ARG A 168 -13.43 13.68 -5.27
C ARG A 168 -12.05 14.29 -5.05
N PRO A 169 -10.97 13.51 -5.23
CA PRO A 169 -9.62 14.03 -5.09
C PRO A 169 -9.34 15.03 -6.21
N HIS A 170 -8.55 16.04 -5.90
CA HIS A 170 -8.00 16.90 -6.93
C HIS A 170 -6.93 16.12 -7.71
N ALA A 171 -7.29 15.67 -8.90
CA ALA A 171 -6.41 14.95 -9.81
C ALA A 171 -6.06 15.83 -11.03
N PRO A 172 -4.94 15.56 -11.71
CA PRO A 172 -4.62 16.23 -12.98
C PRO A 172 -5.76 16.12 -14.00
N ALA A 173 -5.94 17.13 -14.82
CA ALA A 173 -7.06 17.21 -15.76
C ALA A 173 -7.16 16.03 -16.76
N HIS A 174 -6.05 15.33 -16.99
CA HIS A 174 -6.01 14.15 -17.87
C HIS A 174 -6.40 12.83 -17.17
N THR A 175 -6.53 12.84 -15.83
CA THR A 175 -6.97 11.66 -15.04
C THR A 175 -8.01 12.06 -13.98
N PRO A 176 -9.11 12.76 -14.33
CA PRO A 176 -10.09 13.19 -13.35
C PRO A 176 -10.84 12.01 -12.75
N VAL A 177 -11.20 12.12 -11.47
CA VAL A 177 -12.15 11.20 -10.85
C VAL A 177 -13.54 11.80 -11.02
N THR A 178 -14.30 11.26 -11.98
CA THR A 178 -15.71 11.63 -12.22
C THR A 178 -16.63 10.89 -11.27
N ASP A 179 -17.92 11.26 -11.22
CA ASP A 179 -18.89 10.54 -10.40
C ASP A 179 -19.04 9.07 -10.83
N GLU A 180 -19.01 8.82 -12.14
CA GLU A 180 -19.10 7.47 -12.69
C GLU A 180 -17.86 6.63 -12.32
N SER A 181 -16.64 7.17 -12.54
CA SER A 181 -15.42 6.46 -12.20
C SER A 181 -15.25 6.29 -10.70
N ALA A 182 -15.70 7.26 -9.88
CA ALA A 182 -15.68 7.13 -8.44
C ALA A 182 -16.60 6.02 -7.94
N ALA A 183 -17.81 5.89 -8.51
CA ALA A 183 -18.72 4.80 -8.18
C ALA A 183 -18.11 3.43 -8.49
N ALA A 184 -17.41 3.30 -9.60
CA ALA A 184 -16.67 2.08 -9.94
C ALA A 184 -15.51 1.79 -8.97
N CYS A 185 -14.77 2.82 -8.53
CA CYS A 185 -13.66 2.67 -7.59
C CYS A 185 -14.10 2.35 -6.14
N GLN A 186 -15.38 2.55 -5.81
CA GLN A 186 -15.96 2.30 -4.49
C GLN A 186 -16.58 0.90 -4.34
N GLN A 187 -16.63 0.12 -5.40
CA GLN A 187 -17.12 -1.27 -5.42
C GLN A 187 -16.03 -2.26 -5.04
#